data_5e22f6c634c1d8413e3d3e32b5846a80
#
_entry.id   5e22f6c634c1d8413e3d3e32b5846a80
#
_cell.length_a   1.000
_cell.length_b   1.000
_cell.length_c   1.000
_cell.angle_alpha   90.00
_cell.angle_beta   90.00
_cell.angle_gamma   90.00
#
_symmetry.space_group_name_H-M   'P 1'
#
loop_
_entity.id
_entity.type
_entity.pdbx_description
1 polymer ?
#
loop_
_entity_poly.entity_id
_entity_poly.type
_entity_poly.pdbx_seq_one_letter_code
_entity_poly.pdbx_strand_id
1 'polypeptide(L)'
;MSLTRRSFITVVGISLGLTACQLRPPPARRDQPDSTPVPPVASLVVVTHTPADHAAVIQQVTAQYSFAAFAGRVRTHQDDHTLYIESDGIPDHPMMIGIRSWQQQVPMPQDYTGSNAWQLPRQPQIAETPISAQSALYRGAIAIAANGVPIFNALNNRGEDALLAGELDEWGGHCGQGDDYHYHVAPLHLQTMVGATNPIAYALDGFPIYGNMEPDGSPMQALDEFNGHYDTNGNYHYHGTTTYPYINGGLRGTVVVRDDQIEPQPHIHPVRPPQQPLPGAVITDFQTVGLQSYVLTYTRDGATHTIEYARSGDTYTFVFIDGNGTRTSESYRMPPP
;
A
#
# COMPACT_ATOMS: atom_id res chain seq x y z
N MET A 1 -42.81 29.65 -56.53
CA MET A 1 -43.46 28.34 -56.37
C MET A 1 -43.09 27.72 -55.10
N SER A 2 -44.04 27.72 -54.16
CA SER A 2 -43.96 27.25 -52.77
C SER A 2 -44.11 25.73 -52.70
N LEU A 3 -43.36 25.04 -51.87
CA LEU A 3 -43.74 23.74 -51.30
C LEU A 3 -43.15 23.58 -49.91
N THR A 4 -43.99 23.79 -48.95
CA THR A 4 -43.89 23.50 -47.54
C THR A 4 -43.86 22.00 -47.26
N ARG A 5 -42.90 21.49 -46.49
CA ARG A 5 -42.96 20.16 -45.86
C ARG A 5 -43.21 20.31 -44.38
N ARG A 6 -44.35 19.81 -43.94
CA ARG A 6 -44.74 19.63 -42.54
C ARG A 6 -44.03 18.39 -41.98
N SER A 7 -43.34 18.56 -40.89
CA SER A 7 -42.81 17.41 -40.08
C SER A 7 -43.83 17.10 -38.99
N PHE A 8 -44.24 15.83 -38.94
CA PHE A 8 -45.07 15.27 -37.87
C PHE A 8 -44.15 14.91 -36.66
N ILE A 9 -44.47 15.41 -35.50
CA ILE A 9 -43.87 15.01 -34.21
C ILE A 9 -44.78 13.92 -33.65
N THR A 10 -44.26 12.71 -33.56
CA THR A 10 -44.92 11.61 -32.82
C THR A 10 -44.47 11.67 -31.36
N VAL A 11 -45.42 11.98 -30.48
CA VAL A 11 -45.23 11.92 -29.00
C VAL A 11 -45.46 10.48 -28.58
N VAL A 12 -44.40 9.82 -28.11
CA VAL A 12 -44.51 8.51 -27.44
C VAL A 12 -44.64 8.78 -25.93
N GLY A 13 -45.82 8.51 -25.40
CA GLY A 13 -46.08 8.57 -23.96
C GLY A 13 -45.43 7.39 -23.26
N ILE A 14 -44.55 7.66 -22.28
CA ILE A 14 -44.01 6.65 -21.38
C ILE A 14 -44.84 6.69 -20.09
N SER A 15 -45.60 5.61 -19.84
CA SER A 15 -46.31 5.38 -18.60
C SER A 15 -45.31 4.96 -17.52
N LEU A 16 -45.15 5.77 -16.47
CA LEU A 16 -44.45 5.35 -15.25
C LEU A 16 -45.35 4.41 -14.44
N GLY A 17 -45.01 3.13 -14.43
CA GLY A 17 -45.54 2.16 -13.48
C GLY A 17 -44.84 2.28 -12.12
N LEU A 18 -45.54 2.78 -11.13
CA LEU A 18 -45.11 2.74 -9.74
C LEU A 18 -45.24 1.28 -9.22
N THR A 19 -44.11 0.58 -9.08
CA THR A 19 -44.06 -0.70 -8.39
C THR A 19 -43.77 -0.43 -6.91
N ALA A 20 -44.78 -0.62 -6.08
CA ALA A 20 -44.63 -0.57 -4.64
C ALA A 20 -43.77 -1.75 -4.13
N CYS A 21 -42.62 -1.46 -3.53
CA CYS A 21 -41.84 -2.43 -2.77
C CYS A 21 -42.61 -2.81 -1.51
N GLN A 22 -43.15 -4.01 -1.49
CA GLN A 22 -43.67 -4.66 -0.27
C GLN A 22 -42.48 -5.17 0.55
N LEU A 23 -42.31 -4.61 1.74
CA LEU A 23 -41.39 -5.11 2.77
C LEU A 23 -41.87 -6.49 3.26
N ARG A 24 -41.05 -7.49 3.07
CA ARG A 24 -41.24 -8.81 3.68
C ARG A 24 -40.92 -8.75 5.17
N PRO A 25 -41.74 -9.35 6.04
CA PRO A 25 -41.40 -9.48 7.45
C PRO A 25 -40.28 -10.51 7.66
N PRO A 26 -39.50 -10.37 8.73
CA PRO A 26 -38.40 -11.30 9.04
C PRO A 26 -38.92 -12.67 9.41
N PRO A 27 -38.19 -13.75 9.11
CA PRO A 27 -38.60 -15.12 9.47
C PRO A 27 -38.58 -15.32 10.99
N ALA A 28 -39.58 -16.06 11.49
CA ALA A 28 -39.75 -16.44 12.90
C ALA A 28 -38.53 -17.24 13.40
N ARG A 29 -38.13 -16.95 14.65
CA ARG A 29 -37.15 -17.74 15.42
C ARG A 29 -37.61 -19.20 15.46
N ARG A 30 -36.73 -20.10 15.01
CA ARG A 30 -36.84 -21.52 15.32
C ARG A 30 -36.17 -21.78 16.67
N ASP A 31 -36.90 -22.51 17.49
CA ASP A 31 -36.46 -23.00 18.79
C ASP A 31 -35.21 -23.88 18.66
N GLN A 32 -34.29 -23.69 19.60
CA GLN A 32 -33.10 -24.52 19.77
C GLN A 32 -33.46 -25.93 20.17
N PRO A 33 -32.78 -26.93 19.65
CA PRO A 33 -32.61 -28.18 20.34
C PRO A 33 -31.20 -28.39 20.86
N ASP A 34 -31.16 -28.76 22.11
CA ASP A 34 -30.24 -29.67 22.77
C ASP A 34 -28.73 -29.43 22.78
N SER A 35 -28.27 -29.18 24.00
CA SER A 35 -26.90 -29.14 24.42
C SER A 35 -26.24 -30.52 24.38
N THR A 36 -25.37 -30.74 23.40
CA THR A 36 -24.31 -31.75 23.50
C THR A 36 -23.10 -31.19 24.26
N PRO A 37 -22.47 -31.92 25.19
CA PRO A 37 -21.31 -31.41 25.93
C PRO A 37 -20.11 -31.26 25.01
N VAL A 38 -19.55 -30.04 24.99
CA VAL A 38 -18.29 -29.72 24.32
C VAL A 38 -17.17 -30.38 25.13
N PRO A 39 -16.23 -31.12 24.48
CA PRO A 39 -15.08 -31.66 25.16
C PRO A 39 -14.18 -30.52 25.68
N PRO A 40 -13.46 -30.73 26.79
CA PRO A 40 -12.65 -29.66 27.38
C PRO A 40 -11.57 -29.17 26.39
N VAL A 41 -11.58 -27.88 26.14
CA VAL A 41 -10.55 -27.17 25.37
C VAL A 41 -9.23 -27.35 26.11
N ALA A 42 -8.24 -27.93 25.43
CA ALA A 42 -6.88 -28.00 25.95
C ALA A 42 -6.42 -26.60 26.33
N SER A 43 -5.93 -26.46 27.57
CA SER A 43 -5.39 -25.20 28.07
C SER A 43 -4.27 -24.74 27.16
N LEU A 44 -4.52 -23.64 26.44
CA LEU A 44 -3.46 -22.87 25.78
C LEU A 44 -2.52 -22.37 26.90
N VAL A 45 -1.31 -22.91 26.91
CA VAL A 45 -0.22 -22.33 27.70
C VAL A 45 0.12 -21.01 27.02
N VAL A 46 -0.40 -19.94 27.56
CA VAL A 46 0.05 -18.57 27.21
C VAL A 46 1.46 -18.44 27.79
N VAL A 47 2.47 -18.62 26.96
CA VAL A 47 3.84 -18.24 27.31
C VAL A 47 3.88 -16.72 27.27
N THR A 48 3.74 -16.09 28.43
CA THR A 48 3.97 -14.65 28.59
C THR A 48 5.46 -14.41 28.54
N HIS A 49 5.98 -14.01 27.37
CA HIS A 49 7.34 -13.46 27.27
C HIS A 49 7.38 -12.09 27.95
N THR A 50 8.28 -11.93 28.91
CA THR A 50 8.52 -10.62 29.53
C THR A 50 9.36 -9.75 28.60
N PRO A 51 9.23 -8.40 28.64
CA PRO A 51 10.03 -7.50 27.78
C PRO A 51 11.55 -7.65 27.92
N ALA A 52 12.03 -8.25 28.99
CA ALA A 52 13.45 -8.51 29.23
C ALA A 52 14.00 -9.67 28.36
N ASP A 53 13.16 -10.63 27.96
CA ASP A 53 13.59 -11.78 27.16
C ASP A 53 13.78 -11.40 25.67
N HIS A 54 13.12 -10.34 25.19
CA HIS A 54 13.32 -9.82 23.84
C HIS A 54 14.62 -9.05 23.63
N ALA A 55 15.21 -8.49 24.70
CA ALA A 55 16.44 -7.69 24.58
C ALA A 55 17.69 -8.56 24.34
N ALA A 56 17.65 -9.87 24.64
CA ALA A 56 18.83 -10.74 24.58
C ALA A 56 19.08 -11.41 23.21
N VAL A 57 18.16 -11.32 22.25
CA VAL A 57 18.23 -12.06 20.96
C VAL A 57 18.20 -11.15 19.73
N ILE A 58 18.29 -9.85 19.90
CA ILE A 58 18.32 -8.91 18.75
C ILE A 58 19.72 -8.97 18.11
N GLN A 59 19.95 -9.91 17.21
CA GLN A 59 21.05 -9.82 16.27
C GLN A 59 20.68 -8.86 15.14
N GLN A 60 21.41 -7.75 15.05
CA GLN A 60 21.30 -6.86 13.90
C GLN A 60 21.82 -7.57 12.64
N VAL A 61 20.94 -7.99 11.72
CA VAL A 61 21.29 -8.78 10.53
C VAL A 61 21.10 -7.93 9.28
N THR A 62 21.66 -6.74 9.28
CA THR A 62 21.61 -5.81 8.16
C THR A 62 22.34 -6.29 6.91
N ALA A 63 23.33 -7.17 7.05
CA ALA A 63 24.19 -7.59 5.93
C ALA A 63 23.57 -8.68 5.02
N GLN A 64 22.51 -9.35 5.45
CA GLN A 64 21.93 -10.50 4.74
C GLN A 64 20.85 -10.12 3.73
N TYR A 65 20.29 -8.92 3.84
CA TYR A 65 19.16 -8.48 3.03
C TYR A 65 19.48 -7.17 2.31
N SER A 66 18.81 -6.90 1.21
CA SER A 66 18.97 -5.69 0.40
C SER A 66 18.68 -4.38 1.18
N PHE A 67 18.00 -4.46 2.33
CA PHE A 67 17.79 -3.35 3.25
C PHE A 67 19.10 -2.69 3.71
N ALA A 68 20.23 -3.42 3.69
CA ALA A 68 21.54 -2.87 4.03
C ALA A 68 21.97 -1.70 3.12
N ALA A 69 21.51 -1.67 1.87
CA ALA A 69 21.76 -0.55 0.96
C ALA A 69 21.09 0.76 1.45
N PHE A 70 20.11 0.65 2.35
CA PHE A 70 19.32 1.75 2.90
C PHE A 70 19.45 1.90 4.42
N ALA A 71 20.57 1.45 5.01
CA ALA A 71 20.80 1.42 6.46
C ALA A 71 20.66 2.79 7.17
N GLY A 72 20.70 3.90 6.43
CA GLY A 72 20.42 5.24 6.96
C GLY A 72 18.94 5.51 7.25
N ARG A 73 18.02 4.73 6.68
CA ARG A 73 16.56 4.88 6.78
C ARG A 73 15.85 3.62 7.24
N VAL A 74 16.41 2.46 6.91
CA VAL A 74 15.82 1.15 7.21
C VAL A 74 16.69 0.46 8.24
N ARG A 75 16.04 -0.04 9.29
CA ARG A 75 16.67 -0.91 10.30
C ARG A 75 16.02 -2.27 10.26
N THR A 76 16.81 -3.32 10.46
CA THR A 76 16.29 -4.68 10.54
C THR A 76 16.79 -5.36 11.81
N HIS A 77 15.91 -6.17 12.38
CA HIS A 77 16.27 -7.12 13.44
C HIS A 77 15.46 -8.40 13.22
N GLN A 78 15.82 -9.48 13.88
CA GLN A 78 15.13 -10.76 13.69
C GLN A 78 15.12 -11.58 14.98
N ASP A 79 14.12 -12.46 15.06
CA ASP A 79 14.10 -13.60 15.99
C ASP A 79 14.25 -14.92 15.20
N ASP A 80 13.90 -16.05 15.80
CA ASP A 80 14.05 -17.36 15.15
C ASP A 80 13.12 -17.56 13.94
N HIS A 81 12.00 -16.83 13.87
CA HIS A 81 10.94 -17.03 12.90
C HIS A 81 10.70 -15.82 11.99
N THR A 82 10.94 -14.62 12.50
CA THR A 82 10.51 -13.36 11.88
C THR A 82 11.68 -12.42 11.66
N LEU A 83 11.71 -11.81 10.48
CA LEU A 83 12.50 -10.63 10.17
C LEU A 83 11.61 -9.40 10.35
N TYR A 84 12.06 -8.47 11.18
CA TYR A 84 11.39 -7.19 11.40
C TYR A 84 12.11 -6.10 10.61
N ILE A 85 11.33 -5.26 9.93
CA ILE A 85 11.84 -4.11 9.16
C ILE A 85 11.20 -2.84 9.71
N GLU A 86 12.05 -1.91 10.12
CA GLU A 86 11.64 -0.59 10.61
C GLU A 86 12.02 0.48 9.60
N SER A 87 11.09 1.38 9.30
CA SER A 87 11.29 2.52 8.40
C SER A 87 10.29 3.64 8.70
N ASP A 88 10.45 4.78 8.04
CA ASP A 88 9.46 5.85 8.04
C ASP A 88 8.58 5.89 6.77
N GLY A 89 8.79 4.94 5.85
CA GLY A 89 8.05 4.85 4.58
C GLY A 89 8.34 5.97 3.59
N ILE A 90 9.36 6.82 3.84
CA ILE A 90 9.73 7.94 2.97
C ILE A 90 10.95 7.56 2.12
N PRO A 91 10.84 7.55 0.78
CA PRO A 91 11.96 7.26 -0.11
C PRO A 91 12.94 8.44 -0.24
N ASP A 92 14.09 8.20 -0.90
CA ASP A 92 15.10 9.21 -1.20
C ASP A 92 14.85 9.98 -2.52
N HIS A 93 13.80 9.63 -3.25
CA HIS A 93 13.40 10.31 -4.50
C HIS A 93 12.24 11.30 -4.25
N PRO A 94 12.02 12.27 -5.15
CA PRO A 94 10.82 13.10 -5.13
C PRO A 94 9.55 12.26 -5.21
N MET A 95 8.48 12.70 -4.57
CA MET A 95 7.21 11.96 -4.48
C MET A 95 6.06 12.76 -5.10
N MET A 96 5.02 12.06 -5.54
CA MET A 96 3.74 12.62 -5.96
C MET A 96 3.74 13.44 -7.26
N ILE A 97 4.89 13.77 -7.85
CA ILE A 97 4.97 14.65 -9.03
C ILE A 97 4.27 14.01 -10.23
N GLY A 98 3.42 14.79 -10.92
CA GLY A 98 2.67 14.35 -12.09
C GLY A 98 1.28 13.77 -11.81
N ILE A 99 0.94 13.49 -10.55
CA ILE A 99 -0.37 12.95 -10.17
C ILE A 99 -1.49 13.95 -10.48
N ARG A 100 -2.59 13.44 -11.07
CA ARG A 100 -3.77 14.19 -11.49
C ARG A 100 -5.06 13.71 -10.82
N SER A 101 -5.10 12.46 -10.42
CA SER A 101 -6.22 11.89 -9.65
C SER A 101 -5.86 11.94 -8.16
N TRP A 102 -6.04 13.10 -7.54
CA TRP A 102 -5.52 13.43 -6.22
C TRP A 102 -6.63 13.85 -5.24
N GLN A 103 -6.54 13.36 -4.02
CA GLN A 103 -7.44 13.68 -2.91
C GLN A 103 -6.73 14.49 -1.82
N GLN A 104 -5.76 15.30 -2.21
CA GLN A 104 -5.00 16.21 -1.35
C GLN A 104 -4.15 15.50 -0.27
N GLN A 105 -3.80 14.23 -0.47
CA GLN A 105 -2.81 13.55 0.37
C GLN A 105 -1.42 14.15 0.14
N VAL A 106 -0.61 14.13 1.20
CA VAL A 106 0.79 14.58 1.14
C VAL A 106 1.70 13.53 1.78
N PRO A 107 2.94 13.34 1.32
CA PRO A 107 3.85 12.38 1.93
C PRO A 107 4.18 12.74 3.38
N MET A 108 3.86 11.85 4.32
CA MET A 108 4.18 12.01 5.73
C MET A 108 4.92 10.78 6.25
N PRO A 109 5.99 10.96 7.05
CA PRO A 109 6.64 9.85 7.73
C PRO A 109 5.65 9.05 8.57
N GLN A 110 5.73 7.73 8.45
CA GLN A 110 4.95 6.78 9.21
C GLN A 110 5.81 6.16 10.32
N ASP A 111 5.19 5.70 11.39
CA ASP A 111 5.89 5.07 12.49
C ASP A 111 5.86 3.54 12.35
N TYR A 112 6.60 3.02 11.37
CA TYR A 112 6.76 1.58 11.17
C TYR A 112 7.91 1.05 12.04
N THR A 113 7.79 1.21 13.37
CA THR A 113 8.87 0.87 14.33
C THR A 113 8.35 0.07 15.52
N GLY A 114 9.24 -0.63 16.20
CA GLY A 114 8.93 -1.39 17.40
C GLY A 114 7.84 -2.43 17.17
N SER A 115 6.74 -2.39 17.93
CA SER A 115 5.61 -3.31 17.75
C SER A 115 4.81 -3.07 16.44
N ASN A 116 5.04 -1.92 15.79
CA ASN A 116 4.43 -1.55 14.52
C ASN A 116 5.40 -1.73 13.32
N ALA A 117 6.47 -2.51 13.47
CA ALA A 117 7.39 -2.83 12.39
C ALA A 117 6.78 -3.82 11.39
N TRP A 118 7.26 -3.80 10.13
CA TRP A 118 6.96 -4.83 9.14
C TRP A 118 7.52 -6.17 9.59
N GLN A 119 6.78 -7.25 9.29
CA GLN A 119 7.14 -8.59 9.71
C GLN A 119 7.14 -9.53 8.51
N LEU A 120 8.27 -10.22 8.29
CA LEU A 120 8.39 -11.22 7.24
C LEU A 120 8.78 -12.57 7.83
N PRO A 121 8.18 -13.68 7.40
CA PRO A 121 8.65 -15.01 7.78
C PRO A 121 10.05 -15.25 7.23
N ARG A 122 10.96 -15.71 8.09
CA ARG A 122 12.35 -16.05 7.70
C ARG A 122 12.45 -17.35 6.91
N GLN A 123 11.45 -18.20 7.03
CA GLN A 123 11.33 -19.47 6.33
C GLN A 123 9.97 -19.52 5.62
N PRO A 124 9.86 -18.86 4.46
CA PRO A 124 8.61 -18.83 3.71
C PRO A 124 8.20 -20.25 3.30
N GLN A 125 6.90 -20.53 3.34
CA GLN A 125 6.32 -21.83 2.99
C GLN A 125 5.35 -21.63 1.83
N ILE A 126 5.43 -22.49 0.82
CA ILE A 126 4.49 -22.49 -0.31
C ILE A 126 3.07 -22.82 0.23
N ALA A 127 2.10 -22.03 -0.15
CA ALA A 127 0.71 -22.26 0.21
C ALA A 127 0.08 -23.35 -0.66
N GLU A 128 -0.76 -24.19 -0.08
CA GLU A 128 -1.61 -25.14 -0.84
C GLU A 128 -2.57 -24.38 -1.77
N THR A 129 -3.10 -23.25 -1.28
CA THR A 129 -3.99 -22.37 -2.04
C THR A 129 -3.42 -20.95 -2.02
N PRO A 130 -2.66 -20.56 -3.04
CA PRO A 130 -2.12 -19.20 -3.18
C PRO A 130 -3.23 -18.15 -3.34
N ILE A 131 -2.95 -16.90 -2.99
CA ILE A 131 -3.91 -15.80 -3.03
C ILE A 131 -3.54 -14.87 -4.17
N SER A 132 -4.47 -14.67 -5.12
CA SER A 132 -4.29 -13.76 -6.23
C SER A 132 -4.67 -12.32 -5.85
N ALA A 133 -3.79 -11.38 -6.19
CA ALA A 133 -4.06 -9.95 -6.04
C ALA A 133 -5.07 -9.40 -7.06
N GLN A 134 -5.44 -10.17 -8.08
CA GLN A 134 -6.51 -9.79 -9.02
C GLN A 134 -7.91 -9.83 -8.40
N SER A 135 -8.10 -10.60 -7.33
CA SER A 135 -9.42 -10.84 -6.73
C SER A 135 -9.45 -10.62 -5.22
N ALA A 136 -8.32 -10.23 -4.63
CA ALA A 136 -8.16 -10.01 -3.19
C ALA A 136 -7.00 -9.04 -2.92
N LEU A 137 -6.76 -8.74 -1.66
CA LEU A 137 -5.63 -7.92 -1.20
C LEU A 137 -5.70 -6.47 -1.70
N TYR A 138 -6.91 -5.90 -1.74
CA TYR A 138 -7.13 -4.49 -2.09
C TYR A 138 -6.84 -3.52 -0.95
N ARG A 139 -6.44 -4.04 0.22
CA ARG A 139 -6.12 -3.26 1.41
C ARG A 139 -4.73 -3.61 1.94
N GLY A 140 -4.00 -2.57 2.36
CA GLY A 140 -2.66 -2.73 2.91
C GLY A 140 -1.62 -3.17 1.88
N ALA A 141 -0.41 -3.41 2.37
CA ALA A 141 0.70 -3.83 1.54
C ALA A 141 0.66 -5.32 1.21
N ILE A 142 1.26 -5.69 0.09
CA ILE A 142 1.56 -7.07 -0.32
C ILE A 142 3.06 -7.37 -0.29
N ALA A 143 3.88 -6.31 -0.23
CA ALA A 143 5.34 -6.41 -0.15
C ALA A 143 5.94 -5.18 0.54
N ILE A 144 7.22 -5.26 0.89
CA ILE A 144 8.04 -4.16 1.40
C ILE A 144 9.27 -3.99 0.50
N ALA A 145 9.48 -2.78 -0.03
CA ALA A 145 10.63 -2.45 -0.85
C ALA A 145 11.92 -2.37 -0.02
N ALA A 146 13.08 -2.58 -0.64
CA ALA A 146 14.37 -2.53 0.04
C ALA A 146 14.67 -1.18 0.71
N ASN A 147 14.07 -0.09 0.20
CA ASN A 147 14.16 1.24 0.81
C ASN A 147 13.15 1.49 1.93
N GLY A 148 12.41 0.47 2.36
CA GLY A 148 11.47 0.54 3.48
C GLY A 148 10.10 1.16 3.14
N VAL A 149 9.81 1.38 1.86
CA VAL A 149 8.51 1.86 1.38
C VAL A 149 7.59 0.65 1.13
N PRO A 150 6.35 0.64 1.63
CA PRO A 150 5.42 -0.44 1.36
C PRO A 150 5.02 -0.50 -0.12
N ILE A 151 4.68 -1.70 -0.59
CA ILE A 151 4.17 -1.93 -1.94
C ILE A 151 2.79 -2.52 -1.82
N PHE A 152 1.81 -1.86 -2.40
CA PHE A 152 0.42 -2.29 -2.43
C PHE A 152 0.11 -3.07 -3.71
N ASN A 153 -1.07 -3.65 -3.78
CA ASN A 153 -1.59 -4.29 -4.97
C ASN A 153 -1.54 -3.33 -6.17
N ALA A 154 -1.18 -3.80 -7.36
CA ALA A 154 -1.22 -3.03 -8.60
C ALA A 154 -2.61 -2.43 -8.89
N LEU A 155 -3.66 -3.08 -8.39
CA LEU A 155 -5.03 -2.57 -8.42
C LEU A 155 -5.31 -1.70 -7.20
N ASN A 156 -5.99 -0.57 -7.44
CA ASN A 156 -6.50 0.27 -6.36
C ASN A 156 -7.72 -0.39 -5.67
N ASN A 157 -8.26 0.25 -4.63
CA ASN A 157 -9.41 -0.26 -3.88
C ASN A 157 -10.74 -0.34 -4.67
N ARG A 158 -10.75 0.12 -5.94
CA ARG A 158 -11.87 -0.03 -6.88
C ARG A 158 -11.65 -1.19 -7.87
N GLY A 159 -10.52 -1.90 -7.76
CA GLY A 159 -10.12 -2.95 -8.69
C GLY A 159 -9.62 -2.43 -10.05
N GLU A 160 -9.22 -1.16 -10.13
CA GLU A 160 -8.64 -0.54 -11.33
C GLU A 160 -7.11 -0.55 -11.23
N ASP A 161 -6.44 -0.71 -12.36
CA ASP A 161 -4.99 -0.57 -12.45
C ASP A 161 -4.57 0.87 -12.11
N ALA A 162 -3.88 1.05 -10.98
CA ALA A 162 -3.52 2.35 -10.43
C ALA A 162 -2.59 3.15 -11.36
N LEU A 163 -1.71 2.45 -12.11
CA LEU A 163 -0.83 3.08 -13.09
C LEU A 163 -1.64 3.61 -14.28
N LEU A 164 -2.54 2.80 -14.84
CA LEU A 164 -3.37 3.19 -15.96
C LEU A 164 -4.42 4.25 -15.58
N ALA A 165 -4.87 4.26 -14.32
CA ALA A 165 -5.75 5.28 -13.78
C ALA A 165 -5.08 6.65 -13.59
N GLY A 166 -3.74 6.74 -13.74
CA GLY A 166 -2.98 7.99 -13.59
C GLY A 166 -2.91 8.48 -12.14
N GLU A 167 -2.95 7.55 -11.19
CA GLU A 167 -2.88 7.84 -9.75
C GLU A 167 -1.44 7.87 -9.23
N LEU A 168 -0.45 7.42 -10.04
CA LEU A 168 0.92 7.24 -9.60
C LEU A 168 1.85 8.31 -10.15
N ASP A 169 2.91 8.59 -9.40
CA ASP A 169 4.02 9.41 -9.85
C ASP A 169 4.98 8.61 -10.76
N GLU A 170 6.08 9.25 -11.20
CA GLU A 170 7.08 8.62 -12.08
C GLU A 170 7.80 7.42 -11.45
N TRP A 171 7.76 7.30 -10.11
CA TRP A 171 8.37 6.19 -9.36
C TRP A 171 7.39 5.04 -9.10
N GLY A 172 6.14 5.23 -9.50
CA GLY A 172 5.10 4.22 -9.38
C GLY A 172 4.42 4.17 -8.02
N GLY A 173 4.44 5.28 -7.30
CA GLY A 173 3.82 5.43 -5.99
C GLY A 173 2.89 6.63 -5.88
N HIS A 174 2.15 6.65 -4.79
CA HIS A 174 1.35 7.78 -4.33
C HIS A 174 1.08 7.69 -2.82
N CYS A 175 0.39 8.68 -2.25
CA CYS A 175 -0.05 8.63 -0.86
C CYS A 175 -1.47 8.10 -0.74
N GLY A 176 -1.68 7.21 0.22
CA GLY A 176 -2.99 6.76 0.67
C GLY A 176 -3.71 7.78 1.56
N GLN A 177 -4.89 7.41 2.07
CA GLN A 177 -5.71 8.28 2.93
C GLN A 177 -5.08 8.59 4.29
N GLY A 178 -4.04 7.86 4.67
CA GLY A 178 -3.24 8.12 5.87
C GLY A 178 -2.05 9.03 5.62
N ASP A 179 -1.95 9.68 4.45
CA ASP A 179 -0.78 10.43 4.02
C ASP A 179 0.50 9.53 3.95
N ASP A 180 0.29 8.24 3.76
CA ASP A 180 1.28 7.17 3.68
C ASP A 180 1.70 6.95 2.22
N TYR A 181 2.95 7.26 1.89
CA TYR A 181 3.48 6.98 0.55
C TYR A 181 3.70 5.48 0.37
N HIS A 182 3.27 4.92 -0.76
CA HIS A 182 3.47 3.52 -1.13
C HIS A 182 3.53 3.34 -2.65
N TYR A 183 4.19 2.27 -3.09
CA TYR A 183 4.24 1.88 -4.49
C TYR A 183 3.05 0.98 -4.87
N HIS A 184 2.67 1.01 -6.15
CA HIS A 184 1.75 0.06 -6.78
C HIS A 184 2.40 -0.73 -7.92
N VAL A 185 3.62 -0.35 -8.30
CA VAL A 185 4.45 -1.06 -9.29
C VAL A 185 5.81 -1.39 -8.71
N ALA A 186 6.55 -2.27 -9.36
CA ALA A 186 7.90 -2.62 -8.92
C ALA A 186 8.82 -1.39 -8.90
N PRO A 187 9.50 -1.09 -7.78
CA PRO A 187 10.46 -0.01 -7.71
C PRO A 187 11.79 -0.42 -8.37
N LEU A 188 11.78 -0.66 -9.70
CA LEU A 188 12.93 -1.16 -10.46
C LEU A 188 14.16 -0.25 -10.38
N HIS A 189 13.99 1.04 -10.09
CA HIS A 189 15.07 1.98 -9.87
C HIS A 189 15.97 1.59 -8.70
N LEU A 190 15.47 0.85 -7.71
CA LEU A 190 16.25 0.39 -6.57
C LEU A 190 17.34 -0.63 -6.96
N GLN A 191 17.22 -1.25 -8.15
CA GLN A 191 18.20 -2.23 -8.61
C GLN A 191 19.61 -1.66 -8.69
N THR A 192 19.76 -0.39 -9.03
CA THR A 192 21.07 0.29 -9.08
C THR A 192 21.71 0.44 -7.70
N MET A 193 20.91 0.48 -6.64
CA MET A 193 21.35 0.66 -5.25
C MET A 193 21.61 -0.67 -4.55
N VAL A 194 20.75 -1.66 -4.76
CA VAL A 194 20.91 -2.97 -4.14
C VAL A 194 21.88 -3.87 -4.88
N GLY A 195 22.16 -3.60 -6.17
CA GLY A 195 22.96 -4.43 -7.06
C GLY A 195 22.12 -5.38 -7.91
N ALA A 196 22.61 -5.76 -9.09
CA ALA A 196 21.83 -6.40 -10.15
C ALA A 196 21.21 -7.77 -9.75
N THR A 197 21.83 -8.50 -8.84
CA THR A 197 21.43 -9.85 -8.42
C THR A 197 20.81 -9.90 -7.03
N ASN A 198 20.52 -8.75 -6.44
CA ASN A 198 19.88 -8.66 -5.13
C ASN A 198 18.39 -8.27 -5.27
N PRO A 199 17.55 -8.72 -4.33
CA PRO A 199 16.13 -8.35 -4.33
C PRO A 199 15.93 -6.84 -4.22
N ILE A 200 14.96 -6.32 -4.95
CA ILE A 200 14.50 -4.92 -4.83
C ILE A 200 13.43 -4.76 -3.75
N ALA A 201 12.78 -5.88 -3.38
CA ALA A 201 11.71 -5.94 -2.40
C ALA A 201 11.57 -7.35 -1.83
N TYR A 202 10.70 -7.50 -0.84
CA TYR A 202 10.29 -8.79 -0.27
C TYR A 202 8.76 -8.81 -0.14
N ALA A 203 8.13 -9.85 -0.64
CA ALA A 203 6.69 -10.06 -0.46
C ALA A 203 6.39 -10.39 1.01
N LEU A 204 5.17 -10.09 1.47
CA LEU A 204 4.81 -10.32 2.89
C LEU A 204 4.70 -11.81 3.25
N ASP A 205 4.75 -12.71 2.29
CA ASP A 205 4.94 -14.15 2.53
C ASP A 205 6.41 -14.54 2.75
N GLY A 206 7.34 -13.58 2.69
CA GLY A 206 8.77 -13.75 2.94
C GLY A 206 9.62 -14.07 1.71
N PHE A 207 9.04 -14.33 0.55
CA PHE A 207 9.80 -14.57 -0.68
C PHE A 207 10.39 -13.29 -1.23
N PRO A 208 11.65 -13.32 -1.73
CA PRO A 208 12.30 -12.16 -2.34
C PRO A 208 11.67 -11.80 -3.69
N ILE A 209 11.74 -10.51 -4.04
CA ILE A 209 11.31 -9.95 -5.33
C ILE A 209 12.54 -9.36 -5.99
N TYR A 210 12.96 -9.93 -7.12
CA TYR A 210 14.09 -9.44 -7.91
C TYR A 210 13.60 -8.48 -9.02
N GLY A 211 14.54 -7.80 -9.69
CA GLY A 211 14.24 -7.04 -10.90
C GLY A 211 14.34 -7.90 -12.15
N ASN A 212 15.07 -7.41 -13.16
CA ASN A 212 15.17 -8.06 -14.48
C ASN A 212 16.24 -9.18 -14.57
N MET A 213 16.91 -9.50 -13.47
CA MET A 213 17.98 -10.49 -13.41
C MET A 213 17.65 -11.53 -12.34
N GLU A 214 18.05 -12.75 -12.62
CA GLU A 214 18.05 -13.84 -11.66
C GLU A 214 19.10 -13.62 -10.54
N PRO A 215 18.98 -14.30 -9.40
CA PRO A 215 19.98 -14.25 -8.34
C PRO A 215 21.40 -14.69 -8.79
N ASP A 216 21.50 -15.51 -9.81
CA ASP A 216 22.79 -15.98 -10.38
C ASP A 216 23.37 -15.04 -11.46
N GLY A 217 22.67 -13.94 -11.77
CA GLY A 217 23.05 -12.95 -12.78
C GLY A 217 22.64 -13.33 -14.20
N SER A 218 21.91 -14.40 -14.41
CA SER A 218 21.29 -14.69 -15.71
C SER A 218 20.05 -13.81 -15.95
N PRO A 219 19.60 -13.67 -17.20
CA PRO A 219 18.35 -12.99 -17.49
C PRO A 219 17.14 -13.70 -16.85
N MET A 220 16.17 -12.90 -16.39
CA MET A 220 14.89 -13.36 -15.84
C MET A 220 14.24 -14.42 -16.73
N GLN A 221 13.78 -15.51 -16.14
CA GLN A 221 13.09 -16.62 -16.80
C GLN A 221 11.60 -16.34 -16.96
N ALA A 222 10.87 -17.29 -17.57
CA ALA A 222 9.41 -17.17 -17.70
C ALA A 222 8.73 -17.20 -16.34
N LEU A 223 7.81 -16.29 -16.13
CA LEU A 223 7.09 -16.10 -14.87
C LEU A 223 5.72 -16.78 -14.92
N ASP A 224 5.25 -17.20 -13.75
CA ASP A 224 3.88 -17.68 -13.52
C ASP A 224 2.89 -16.51 -13.35
N GLU A 225 1.65 -16.83 -13.00
CA GLU A 225 0.57 -15.84 -12.78
C GLU A 225 0.80 -14.90 -11.61
N PHE A 226 1.74 -15.22 -10.70
CA PHE A 226 2.13 -14.41 -9.55
C PHE A 226 3.37 -13.54 -9.83
N ASN A 227 3.85 -13.47 -11.07
CA ASN A 227 5.15 -12.87 -11.42
C ASN A 227 6.33 -13.54 -10.71
N GLY A 228 6.29 -14.84 -10.52
CA GLY A 228 7.34 -15.60 -9.87
C GLY A 228 7.64 -16.90 -10.59
N HIS A 229 8.64 -17.61 -10.11
CA HIS A 229 9.00 -18.95 -10.56
C HIS A 229 9.94 -19.64 -9.56
N TYR A 230 10.23 -20.90 -9.80
CA TYR A 230 11.25 -21.65 -9.06
C TYR A 230 12.60 -21.55 -9.75
N ASP A 231 13.67 -21.30 -8.99
CA ASP A 231 15.03 -21.43 -9.48
C ASP A 231 15.42 -22.91 -9.71
N THR A 232 16.61 -23.14 -10.22
CA THR A 232 17.15 -24.48 -10.47
C THR A 232 17.35 -25.32 -9.20
N ASN A 233 17.35 -24.69 -8.02
CA ASN A 233 17.46 -25.33 -6.72
C ASN A 233 16.11 -25.60 -6.07
N GLY A 234 15.02 -25.19 -6.72
CA GLY A 234 13.66 -25.33 -6.21
C GLY A 234 13.23 -24.23 -5.23
N ASN A 235 13.94 -23.12 -5.15
CA ASN A 235 13.54 -21.97 -4.35
C ASN A 235 12.62 -21.07 -5.17
N TYR A 236 11.48 -20.70 -4.61
CA TYR A 236 10.55 -19.76 -5.25
C TYR A 236 10.97 -18.32 -5.00
N HIS A 237 10.81 -17.47 -6.01
CA HIS A 237 10.97 -16.03 -5.90
C HIS A 237 10.10 -15.30 -6.93
N TYR A 238 9.91 -13.99 -6.71
CA TYR A 238 9.17 -13.10 -7.60
C TYR A 238 10.11 -12.19 -8.37
N HIS A 239 9.55 -11.57 -9.43
CA HIS A 239 10.20 -10.51 -10.18
C HIS A 239 9.31 -9.28 -10.32
N GLY A 240 9.92 -8.09 -10.26
CA GLY A 240 9.31 -6.86 -10.70
C GLY A 240 9.42 -6.72 -12.22
N THR A 241 8.34 -6.29 -12.87
CA THR A 241 8.27 -6.12 -14.33
C THR A 241 7.69 -4.75 -14.70
N THR A 242 7.78 -4.39 -15.98
CA THR A 242 7.14 -3.18 -16.53
C THR A 242 5.74 -3.44 -17.08
N THR A 243 5.27 -4.67 -17.01
CA THR A 243 3.93 -5.09 -17.45
C THR A 243 3.13 -5.61 -16.27
N TYR A 244 1.80 -5.44 -16.33
CA TYR A 244 0.89 -5.93 -15.29
C TYR A 244 1.18 -7.44 -14.99
N PRO A 245 1.21 -7.86 -13.73
CA PRO A 245 0.88 -7.14 -12.50
C PRO A 245 2.01 -6.27 -11.91
N TYR A 246 3.06 -5.96 -12.65
CA TYR A 246 4.23 -5.12 -12.33
C TYR A 246 5.09 -5.64 -11.17
N ILE A 247 4.46 -6.08 -10.10
CA ILE A 247 5.06 -6.63 -8.87
C ILE A 247 4.51 -8.05 -8.65
N ASN A 248 4.69 -8.66 -7.51
CA ASN A 248 4.07 -9.95 -7.22
C ASN A 248 2.54 -9.89 -7.46
N GLY A 249 2.02 -10.74 -8.33
CA GLY A 249 0.60 -10.79 -8.71
C GLY A 249 -0.30 -11.44 -7.66
N GLY A 250 0.22 -11.59 -6.46
CA GLY A 250 -0.41 -12.23 -5.30
C GLY A 250 0.63 -12.86 -4.39
N LEU A 251 0.20 -13.74 -3.49
CA LEU A 251 1.08 -14.42 -2.54
C LEU A 251 1.09 -15.92 -2.84
N ARG A 252 2.25 -16.43 -3.26
CA ARG A 252 2.49 -17.86 -3.50
C ARG A 252 2.76 -18.60 -2.18
N GLY A 253 3.24 -17.88 -1.18
CA GLY A 253 3.51 -18.37 0.16
C GLY A 253 2.29 -18.29 1.07
N THR A 254 2.43 -18.96 2.22
CA THR A 254 1.39 -18.97 3.27
C THR A 254 1.36 -17.63 4.00
N VAL A 255 0.19 -17.01 4.04
CA VAL A 255 -0.11 -15.79 4.80
C VAL A 255 -1.45 -15.90 5.51
N VAL A 256 -1.67 -15.05 6.49
CA VAL A 256 -2.99 -14.86 7.12
C VAL A 256 -3.64 -13.63 6.49
N VAL A 257 -4.85 -13.78 5.97
CA VAL A 257 -5.62 -12.64 5.43
C VAL A 257 -6.83 -12.40 6.31
N ARG A 258 -7.05 -11.13 6.67
CA ARG A 258 -8.21 -10.67 7.42
C ARG A 258 -8.70 -9.35 6.83
N ASP A 259 -9.98 -9.23 6.58
CA ASP A 259 -10.61 -8.03 6.01
C ASP A 259 -9.92 -7.53 4.73
N ASP A 260 -9.54 -8.47 3.85
CA ASP A 260 -8.85 -8.24 2.58
C ASP A 260 -7.42 -7.65 2.71
N GLN A 261 -6.78 -7.86 3.86
CA GLN A 261 -5.43 -7.41 4.20
C GLN A 261 -4.59 -8.56 4.77
N ILE A 262 -3.29 -8.57 4.48
CA ILE A 262 -2.35 -9.53 5.07
C ILE A 262 -2.06 -9.11 6.51
N GLU A 263 -2.06 -10.09 7.44
CA GLU A 263 -1.74 -9.89 8.85
C GLU A 263 -0.58 -10.81 9.30
N PRO A 264 0.33 -10.31 10.16
CA PRO A 264 0.41 -8.95 10.69
C PRO A 264 1.09 -7.99 9.72
N GLN A 265 0.65 -6.73 9.71
CA GLN A 265 1.36 -5.62 9.08
C GLN A 265 1.15 -4.32 9.88
N PRO A 266 1.97 -3.28 9.69
CA PRO A 266 1.84 -2.03 10.42
C PRO A 266 0.48 -1.36 10.24
N HIS A 267 0.02 -0.73 11.30
CA HIS A 267 -1.14 0.15 11.27
C HIS A 267 -0.72 1.59 10.98
N ILE A 268 -1.48 2.23 10.10
CA ILE A 268 -1.33 3.65 9.80
C ILE A 268 -2.23 4.43 10.77
N HIS A 269 -1.69 5.49 11.36
CA HIS A 269 -2.40 6.39 12.26
C HIS A 269 -2.55 7.77 11.60
N PRO A 270 -3.63 8.01 10.82
CA PRO A 270 -3.83 9.27 10.12
C PRO A 270 -3.79 10.46 11.08
N VAL A 271 -2.97 11.47 10.76
CA VAL A 271 -2.83 12.68 11.58
C VAL A 271 -3.99 13.64 11.35
N ARG A 272 -4.55 13.64 10.14
CA ARG A 272 -5.66 14.50 9.71
C ARG A 272 -6.80 13.69 9.08
N PRO A 273 -8.02 14.23 9.04
CA PRO A 273 -9.14 13.56 8.36
C PRO A 273 -8.87 13.35 6.88
N PRO A 274 -9.47 12.31 6.24
CA PRO A 274 -9.42 12.14 4.80
C PRO A 274 -9.86 13.40 4.07
N GLN A 275 -9.09 13.79 3.07
CA GLN A 275 -9.35 14.98 2.28
C GLN A 275 -10.25 14.65 1.07
N GLN A 276 -10.82 15.69 0.46
CA GLN A 276 -11.69 15.52 -0.70
C GLN A 276 -10.88 15.53 -2.00
N PRO A 277 -11.35 14.83 -3.06
CA PRO A 277 -10.76 14.95 -4.39
C PRO A 277 -10.65 16.41 -4.84
N LEU A 278 -9.55 16.76 -5.49
CA LEU A 278 -9.29 18.10 -6.04
C LEU A 278 -9.18 18.02 -7.57
N PRO A 279 -10.29 17.93 -8.32
CA PRO A 279 -10.27 17.80 -9.76
C PRO A 279 -9.55 18.96 -10.44
N GLY A 280 -8.78 18.64 -11.49
CA GLY A 280 -8.01 19.62 -12.25
C GLY A 280 -6.67 20.01 -11.61
N ALA A 281 -6.37 19.56 -10.40
CA ALA A 281 -5.05 19.73 -9.81
C ALA A 281 -4.04 18.79 -10.46
N VAL A 282 -2.80 19.28 -10.66
CA VAL A 282 -1.64 18.50 -11.07
C VAL A 282 -0.49 18.85 -10.15
N ILE A 283 0.04 17.86 -9.45
CA ILE A 283 1.20 18.06 -8.57
C ILE A 283 2.44 18.27 -9.45
N THR A 284 3.16 19.36 -9.21
CA THR A 284 4.30 19.78 -10.04
C THR A 284 5.62 19.74 -9.32
N ASP A 285 5.63 19.74 -7.98
CA ASP A 285 6.85 19.68 -7.20
C ASP A 285 6.62 19.15 -5.78
N PHE A 286 7.64 18.50 -5.22
CA PHE A 286 7.70 18.07 -3.84
C PHE A 286 9.11 18.23 -3.29
N GLN A 287 9.25 18.90 -2.16
CA GLN A 287 10.54 19.19 -1.54
C GLN A 287 10.54 18.87 -0.05
N THR A 288 11.61 18.26 0.42
CA THR A 288 11.98 18.23 1.83
C THR A 288 12.85 19.45 2.13
N VAL A 289 12.31 20.42 2.87
CA VAL A 289 12.98 21.71 3.11
C VAL A 289 13.65 21.80 4.50
N GLY A 290 13.48 20.76 5.30
CA GLY A 290 14.08 20.66 6.62
C GLY A 290 13.77 19.33 7.30
N LEU A 291 14.22 19.18 8.54
CA LEU A 291 13.88 17.99 9.33
C LEU A 291 12.38 17.97 9.57
N GLN A 292 11.69 16.98 8.97
CA GLN A 292 10.22 16.83 9.03
C GLN A 292 9.46 18.10 8.56
N SER A 293 9.99 18.78 7.55
CA SER A 293 9.37 19.97 6.93
C SER A 293 9.37 19.80 5.42
N TYR A 294 8.22 20.00 4.81
CA TYR A 294 7.94 19.64 3.42
C TYR A 294 7.15 20.73 2.72
N VAL A 295 7.31 20.80 1.40
CA VAL A 295 6.54 21.67 0.52
C VAL A 295 6.07 20.88 -0.68
N LEU A 296 4.75 20.83 -0.90
CA LEU A 296 4.13 20.27 -2.08
C LEU A 296 3.51 21.40 -2.91
N THR A 297 3.85 21.44 -4.19
CA THR A 297 3.33 22.44 -5.13
C THR A 297 2.46 21.76 -6.18
N TYR A 298 1.33 22.38 -6.51
CA TYR A 298 0.44 21.90 -7.56
C TYR A 298 -0.12 23.08 -8.37
N THR A 299 -0.52 22.80 -9.61
CA THR A 299 -1.24 23.75 -10.46
C THR A 299 -2.70 23.35 -10.54
N ARG A 300 -3.60 24.33 -10.54
CA ARG A 300 -5.02 24.17 -10.79
C ARG A 300 -5.59 25.43 -11.43
N ASP A 301 -6.39 25.27 -12.47
CA ASP A 301 -7.01 26.37 -13.22
C ASP A 301 -6.00 27.45 -13.68
N GLY A 302 -4.77 27.02 -14.01
CA GLY A 302 -3.67 27.89 -14.47
C GLY A 302 -2.94 28.64 -13.33
N ALA A 303 -3.34 28.47 -12.08
CA ALA A 303 -2.68 29.05 -10.91
C ALA A 303 -1.81 28.03 -10.17
N THR A 304 -0.77 28.52 -9.51
CA THR A 304 0.10 27.69 -8.65
C THR A 304 -0.35 27.79 -7.20
N HIS A 305 -0.46 26.66 -6.54
CA HIS A 305 -0.82 26.51 -5.15
C HIS A 305 0.26 25.73 -4.41
N THR A 306 0.34 25.93 -3.10
CA THR A 306 1.38 25.25 -2.28
C THR A 306 0.78 24.77 -0.97
N ILE A 307 1.22 23.61 -0.52
CA ILE A 307 1.00 23.10 0.82
C ILE A 307 2.36 23.00 1.51
N GLU A 308 2.61 23.88 2.48
CA GLU A 308 3.77 23.79 3.37
C GLU A 308 3.33 23.05 4.63
N TYR A 309 4.07 22.04 5.07
CA TYR A 309 3.73 21.35 6.31
C TYR A 309 4.97 20.91 7.07
N ALA A 310 4.86 20.96 8.39
CA ALA A 310 5.97 20.61 9.27
C ALA A 310 5.48 20.01 10.58
N ARG A 311 6.31 19.15 11.16
CA ARG A 311 6.10 18.59 12.49
C ARG A 311 6.92 19.34 13.54
N SER A 312 6.28 19.68 14.66
CA SER A 312 6.92 20.18 15.87
C SER A 312 6.38 19.42 17.09
N GLY A 313 7.22 18.60 17.71
CA GLY A 313 6.78 17.71 18.78
C GLY A 313 5.77 16.68 18.30
N ASP A 314 4.56 16.70 18.88
CA ASP A 314 3.43 15.84 18.51
C ASP A 314 2.41 16.50 17.56
N THR A 315 2.74 17.68 17.01
CA THR A 315 1.81 18.47 16.20
C THR A 315 2.35 18.70 14.80
N TYR A 316 1.52 18.41 13.80
CA TYR A 316 1.71 18.86 12.42
C TYR A 316 0.94 20.13 12.15
N THR A 317 1.59 21.10 11.53
CA THR A 317 0.96 22.32 11.03
C THR A 317 1.05 22.33 9.51
N PHE A 318 -0.09 22.57 8.87
CA PHE A 318 -0.25 22.71 7.43
C PHE A 318 -0.56 24.16 7.11
N VAL A 319 0.09 24.73 6.11
CA VAL A 319 -0.18 26.05 5.56
C VAL A 319 -0.52 25.89 4.09
N PHE A 320 -1.75 26.18 3.73
CA PHE A 320 -2.24 26.16 2.37
C PHE A 320 -2.12 27.56 1.77
N ILE A 321 -1.48 27.68 0.62
CA ILE A 321 -1.28 28.93 -0.11
C ILE A 321 -2.00 28.82 -1.45
N ASP A 322 -3.02 29.62 -1.66
CA ASP A 322 -3.77 29.61 -2.91
C ASP A 322 -3.07 30.39 -4.03
N GLY A 323 -3.62 30.30 -5.25
CA GLY A 323 -3.08 30.96 -6.44
C GLY A 323 -3.03 32.50 -6.37
N ASN A 324 -3.68 33.11 -5.38
CA ASN A 324 -3.62 34.56 -5.11
C ASN A 324 -2.64 34.90 -3.97
N GLY A 325 -2.00 33.89 -3.38
CA GLY A 325 -1.10 34.06 -2.24
C GLY A 325 -1.80 34.13 -0.88
N THR A 326 -3.12 33.86 -0.82
CA THR A 326 -3.84 33.79 0.45
C THR A 326 -3.37 32.56 1.23
N ARG A 327 -3.07 32.75 2.53
CA ARG A 327 -2.58 31.70 3.41
C ARG A 327 -3.66 31.31 4.42
N THR A 328 -3.91 30.02 4.53
CA THR A 328 -4.72 29.44 5.61
C THR A 328 -3.90 28.38 6.34
N SER A 329 -4.15 28.17 7.63
CA SER A 329 -3.38 27.23 8.43
C SER A 329 -4.29 26.33 9.24
N GLU A 330 -3.89 25.04 9.32
CA GLU A 330 -4.53 24.01 10.13
C GLU A 330 -3.46 23.27 10.93
N SER A 331 -3.79 22.85 12.14
CA SER A 331 -2.87 22.07 12.97
C SER A 331 -3.57 20.84 13.53
N TYR A 332 -2.86 19.74 13.52
CA TYR A 332 -3.35 18.43 13.95
C TYR A 332 -2.35 17.79 14.91
N ARG A 333 -2.87 17.23 15.98
CA ARG A 333 -2.06 16.48 16.93
C ARG A 333 -1.99 15.02 16.50
N MET A 334 -0.79 14.45 16.53
CA MET A 334 -0.62 13.02 16.28
C MET A 334 -1.43 12.21 17.29
N PRO A 335 -2.13 11.16 16.85
CA PRO A 335 -2.74 10.23 17.79
C PRO A 335 -1.64 9.58 18.66
N PRO A 336 -1.96 9.16 19.89
CA PRO A 336 -1.01 8.37 20.68
C PRO A 336 -0.70 7.06 19.92
N PRO A 337 0.52 6.56 20.05
CA PRO A 337 0.97 5.30 19.44
C PRO A 337 0.20 4.09 19.93
#